data_5f440ccef7d63180bcd2c2b94cf8aa07
#
_entry.id   5f440ccef7d63180bcd2c2b94cf8aa07
#
_cell.length_a   1.000
_cell.length_b   1.000
_cell.length_c   1.000
_cell.angle_alpha   90.00
_cell.angle_beta   90.00
_cell.angle_gamma   90.00
#
_symmetry.space_group_name_H-M   'P 1'
#
loop_
_entity.id
_entity.type
_entity.pdbx_description
1 polymer ?
#
loop_
_entity_poly.entity_id
_entity_poly.type
_entity_poly.pdbx_seq_one_letter_code
_entity_poly.pdbx_strand_id
1 'polypeptide(L)'
;MGRTYIVGETVGQYLSNLNLQGKTFVSGLLIGQCSSQKDYVILATRTPPKEEQNESPKHPKAKLDNLDEEWATEHANQVSRMLPGGLLVLGVFIVTTLEMGNEFQNTLRRLVFAVEKSLNKKRLWNFTEEEVSERVTLHICSSTKKILCRTYDIHDPKSSAKPADWKYQNGLSASWLSLECTVYINIHIPLSATSVSYTLEKNTKNGLARWAKQIENGVYLINGQVKDEDCELLEGQKKSSRGNTQATNHSFDVRVLTQLVLNSDHRSTATVQICSGSVNLKGAVKCRAYVHSNKPKVKDAVQAMKRDILNTVADRCEILFEDLVLNEIPEKKDSEKEFHILPHRVFVPILGSAVMLCDYKFGDESAEEIRDHFIEMLDHMIQIEDLEIAEEVNTGVIAAFAVAALAAGISFHYFSD
;
A
#
# COMPACT_ATOMS: atom_id res chain seq x y z
N MET A 1 -27.24 2.19 11.39
CA MET A 1 -26.24 2.39 12.47
C MET A 1 -24.97 2.90 11.85
N GLY A 2 -24.26 3.81 12.50
CA GLY A 2 -22.97 4.27 12.00
C GLY A 2 -21.88 3.21 12.10
N ARG A 3 -20.82 3.35 11.31
CA ARG A 3 -19.65 2.46 11.34
C ARG A 3 -18.89 2.60 12.67
N THR A 4 -18.26 1.53 13.13
CA THR A 4 -17.47 1.56 14.38
C THR A 4 -15.99 1.34 14.06
N TYR A 5 -15.14 2.23 14.56
CA TYR A 5 -13.68 2.12 14.51
C TYR A 5 -13.16 1.66 15.86
N ILE A 6 -12.50 0.51 15.87
CA ILE A 6 -11.82 -0.05 17.04
C ILE A 6 -10.36 0.36 16.96
N VAL A 7 -9.88 1.02 17.98
CA VAL A 7 -8.60 1.74 17.95
C VAL A 7 -7.66 1.18 19.00
N GLY A 8 -6.43 0.89 18.62
CA GLY A 8 -5.40 0.47 19.54
C GLY A 8 -5.03 1.56 20.55
N GLU A 9 -4.64 1.14 21.74
CA GLU A 9 -4.26 2.07 22.82
C GLU A 9 -3.07 2.95 22.41
N THR A 10 -2.08 2.37 21.71
CA THR A 10 -0.90 3.09 21.20
C THR A 10 -1.28 4.22 20.23
N VAL A 11 -2.30 3.99 19.38
CA VAL A 11 -2.84 5.03 18.48
C VAL A 11 -3.49 6.16 19.29
N GLY A 12 -4.25 5.80 20.33
CA GLY A 12 -4.86 6.78 21.21
C GLY A 12 -3.83 7.66 21.94
N GLN A 13 -2.76 7.04 22.44
CA GLN A 13 -1.65 7.74 23.07
C GLN A 13 -0.92 8.65 22.08
N TYR A 14 -0.63 8.16 20.88
CA TYR A 14 0.00 8.95 19.81
C TYR A 14 -0.83 10.20 19.49
N LEU A 15 -2.12 10.03 19.16
CA LEU A 15 -3.01 11.13 18.81
C LEU A 15 -3.18 12.15 19.95
N SER A 16 -3.19 11.70 21.21
CA SER A 16 -3.32 12.57 22.39
C SER A 16 -2.06 13.39 22.67
N ASN A 17 -0.88 12.85 22.29
CA ASN A 17 0.43 13.45 22.55
C ASN A 17 0.95 14.26 21.35
N LEU A 18 0.21 14.30 20.23
CA LEU A 18 0.62 15.08 19.06
C LEU A 18 0.80 16.56 19.43
N ASN A 19 2.06 17.02 19.29
CA ASN A 19 2.40 18.41 19.49
C ASN A 19 2.18 19.21 18.20
N LEU A 20 1.40 20.28 18.31
CA LEU A 20 1.12 21.17 17.18
C LEU A 20 2.31 22.06 16.79
N GLN A 21 3.39 22.12 17.63
CA GLN A 21 4.63 22.86 17.35
C GLN A 21 4.39 24.32 16.92
N GLY A 22 3.39 24.98 17.54
CA GLY A 22 3.00 26.34 17.17
C GLY A 22 2.14 26.46 15.91
N LYS A 23 1.87 25.36 15.19
CA LYS A 23 0.93 25.32 14.06
C LYS A 23 -0.51 25.35 14.55
N THR A 24 -1.40 25.82 13.71
CA THR A 24 -2.85 25.84 14.01
C THR A 24 -3.49 24.47 13.94
N PHE A 25 -2.92 23.60 13.14
CA PHE A 25 -3.33 22.20 12.99
C PHE A 25 -2.19 21.29 12.56
N VAL A 26 -2.39 20.00 12.77
CA VAL A 26 -1.58 18.89 12.23
C VAL A 26 -2.54 17.89 11.60
N SER A 27 -2.24 17.43 10.40
CA SER A 27 -3.00 16.39 9.69
C SER A 27 -2.17 15.12 9.53
N GLY A 28 -2.86 14.01 9.23
CA GLY A 28 -2.21 12.75 9.00
C GLY A 28 -3.17 11.64 8.57
N LEU A 29 -2.66 10.42 8.52
CA LEU A 29 -3.33 9.24 8.03
C LEU A 29 -3.68 8.28 9.14
N LEU A 30 -4.81 7.59 8.99
CA LEU A 30 -5.23 6.48 9.84
C LEU A 30 -5.08 5.18 9.04
N ILE A 31 -4.38 4.22 9.61
CA ILE A 31 -4.00 2.97 8.96
C ILE A 31 -4.58 1.80 9.73
N GLY A 32 -5.05 0.81 9.01
CA GLY A 32 -5.60 -0.39 9.62
C GLY A 32 -6.32 -1.29 8.63
N GLN A 33 -7.33 -2.02 9.10
CA GLN A 33 -8.08 -2.98 8.31
C GLN A 33 -9.57 -2.67 8.33
N CYS A 34 -10.18 -2.67 7.15
CA CYS A 34 -11.63 -2.69 7.02
C CYS A 34 -12.17 -4.10 7.22
N SER A 35 -13.31 -4.21 7.90
CA SER A 35 -14.12 -5.43 7.91
C SER A 35 -15.59 -5.08 7.67
N SER A 36 -16.42 -6.09 7.46
CA SER A 36 -17.85 -5.89 7.17
C SER A 36 -18.60 -5.10 8.24
N GLN A 37 -18.20 -5.22 9.50
CA GLN A 37 -18.90 -4.62 10.64
C GLN A 37 -18.12 -3.52 11.36
N LYS A 38 -16.80 -3.69 11.47
CA LYS A 38 -15.93 -2.82 12.27
C LYS A 38 -14.61 -2.65 11.56
N ASP A 39 -14.02 -1.47 11.67
CA ASP A 39 -12.67 -1.21 11.20
C ASP A 39 -11.70 -1.20 12.38
N TYR A 40 -10.49 -1.67 12.15
CA TYR A 40 -9.44 -1.78 13.15
C TYR A 40 -8.32 -0.81 12.82
N VAL A 41 -8.12 0.20 13.65
CA VAL A 41 -7.07 1.22 13.48
C VAL A 41 -5.87 0.81 14.32
N ILE A 42 -4.73 0.53 13.66
CA ILE A 42 -3.51 0.05 14.32
C ILE A 42 -2.38 1.07 14.32
N LEU A 43 -2.46 2.05 13.44
CA LEU A 43 -1.44 3.08 13.32
C LEU A 43 -2.09 4.42 12.92
N ALA A 44 -1.55 5.51 13.44
CA ALA A 44 -1.78 6.86 12.95
C ALA A 44 -0.42 7.50 12.69
N THR A 45 -0.28 8.20 11.59
CA THR A 45 0.96 8.89 11.25
C THR A 45 0.66 10.32 10.81
N ARG A 46 1.47 11.25 11.31
CA ARG A 46 1.41 12.66 10.93
C ARG A 46 2.00 12.83 9.53
N THR A 47 1.37 13.66 8.71
CA THR A 47 1.96 14.10 7.45
C THR A 47 3.24 14.88 7.74
N PRO A 48 4.39 14.50 7.16
CA PRO A 48 5.65 15.19 7.41
C PRO A 48 5.56 16.68 7.03
N PRO A 49 6.27 17.56 7.73
CA PRO A 49 6.33 18.95 7.35
C PRO A 49 7.02 19.08 5.98
N LYS A 50 6.44 19.91 5.11
CA LYS A 50 7.13 20.27 3.87
C LYS A 50 8.37 21.10 4.19
N GLU A 51 9.50 20.80 3.58
CA GLU A 51 10.69 21.64 3.70
C GLU A 51 10.38 23.02 3.14
N GLU A 52 10.36 24.02 4.02
CA GLU A 52 10.15 25.41 3.62
C GLU A 52 11.40 25.86 2.84
N GLN A 53 11.29 26.02 1.55
CA GLN A 53 12.21 26.86 0.79
C GLN A 53 12.12 28.25 1.41
N ASN A 54 13.22 28.75 1.98
CA ASN A 54 13.43 29.98 2.74
C ASN A 54 12.66 31.23 2.23
N GLU A 55 11.34 31.23 2.33
CA GLU A 55 10.53 32.42 2.15
C GLU A 55 10.05 32.92 3.51
N SER A 56 10.46 34.13 3.83
CA SER A 56 10.10 34.83 5.07
C SER A 56 8.59 34.83 5.32
N PRO A 57 8.12 34.55 6.54
CA PRO A 57 6.70 34.44 6.84
C PRO A 57 6.01 35.79 6.71
N LYS A 58 5.34 36.02 5.59
CA LYS A 58 4.40 37.12 5.44
C LYS A 58 3.05 36.72 6.03
N HIS A 59 2.83 37.10 7.27
CA HIS A 59 1.58 37.08 8.04
C HIS A 59 0.93 35.71 8.30
N PRO A 60 0.71 35.36 9.59
CA PRO A 60 -0.02 34.16 9.97
C PRO A 60 -1.54 34.39 9.81
N LYS A 61 -2.06 34.22 8.60
CA LYS A 61 -3.49 33.96 8.47
C LYS A 61 -3.69 32.45 8.63
N ALA A 62 -4.06 32.07 9.84
CA ALA A 62 -4.52 30.75 10.21
C ALA A 62 -5.83 30.42 9.48
N LYS A 63 -5.77 30.20 8.18
CA LYS A 63 -6.88 29.65 7.42
C LYS A 63 -6.52 28.21 7.07
N LEU A 64 -7.50 27.34 7.21
CA LEU A 64 -7.49 25.94 6.78
C LEU A 64 -7.17 25.78 5.28
N ASP A 65 -7.22 26.88 4.52
CA ASP A 65 -6.80 26.98 3.12
C ASP A 65 -5.31 26.62 2.91
N ASN A 66 -4.53 26.47 4.00
CA ASN A 66 -3.13 26.06 3.97
C ASN A 66 -2.93 24.53 4.09
N LEU A 67 -4.00 23.72 4.08
CA LEU A 67 -3.83 22.27 3.97
C LEU A 67 -3.40 21.94 2.54
N ASP A 68 -2.17 21.51 2.38
CA ASP A 68 -1.62 21.07 1.10
C ASP A 68 -2.18 19.66 0.78
N GLU A 69 -3.25 19.63 -0.01
CA GLU A 69 -3.92 18.37 -0.41
C GLU A 69 -2.98 17.49 -1.26
N GLU A 70 -2.13 18.11 -2.07
CA GLU A 70 -1.19 17.39 -2.95
C GLU A 70 -0.10 16.72 -2.12
N TRP A 71 0.48 17.44 -1.17
CA TRP A 71 1.49 16.91 -0.25
C TRP A 71 0.93 15.78 0.64
N ALA A 72 -0.26 15.96 1.20
CA ALA A 72 -0.91 14.93 1.99
C ALA A 72 -1.28 13.69 1.15
N THR A 73 -1.63 13.88 -0.12
CA THR A 73 -1.90 12.79 -1.06
C THR A 73 -0.62 12.03 -1.41
N GLU A 74 0.50 12.73 -1.61
CA GLU A 74 1.78 12.08 -1.87
C GLU A 74 2.26 11.29 -0.64
N HIS A 75 2.15 11.84 0.56
CA HIS A 75 2.40 11.09 1.79
C HIS A 75 1.55 9.80 1.87
N ALA A 76 0.26 9.89 1.51
CA ALA A 76 -0.61 8.71 1.49
C ALA A 76 -0.17 7.66 0.45
N ASN A 77 0.35 8.09 -0.71
CA ASN A 77 0.91 7.20 -1.72
C ASN A 77 2.13 6.46 -1.18
N GLN A 78 3.08 7.18 -0.55
CA GLN A 78 4.28 6.58 0.04
C GLN A 78 3.93 5.61 1.15
N VAL A 79 3.08 6.03 2.10
CA VAL A 79 2.63 5.16 3.19
C VAL A 79 1.89 3.94 2.66
N SER A 80 1.08 4.06 1.60
CA SER A 80 0.37 2.91 1.01
C SER A 80 1.32 1.83 0.49
N ARG A 81 2.48 2.18 -0.05
CA ARG A 81 3.54 1.23 -0.46
C ARG A 81 4.14 0.47 0.73
N MET A 82 4.08 1.08 1.93
CA MET A 82 4.62 0.50 3.16
C MET A 82 3.65 -0.48 3.85
N LEU A 83 2.44 -0.66 3.32
CA LEU A 83 1.40 -1.48 3.94
C LEU A 83 1.38 -2.90 3.35
N PRO A 84 1.62 -3.95 4.17
CA PRO A 84 1.36 -5.33 3.77
C PRO A 84 -0.12 -5.56 3.47
N GLY A 85 -0.40 -6.66 2.79
CA GLY A 85 -1.76 -7.03 2.44
C GLY A 85 -2.69 -7.12 3.66
N GLY A 86 -3.95 -6.74 3.46
CA GLY A 86 -4.95 -6.64 4.52
C GLY A 86 -4.96 -5.32 5.28
N LEU A 87 -3.90 -4.51 5.16
CA LEU A 87 -3.84 -3.15 5.70
C LEU A 87 -4.06 -2.12 4.60
N LEU A 88 -4.65 -1.00 4.97
CA LEU A 88 -4.89 0.11 4.05
C LEU A 88 -5.00 1.45 4.80
N VAL A 89 -4.92 2.54 4.06
CA VAL A 89 -5.26 3.86 4.57
C VAL A 89 -6.78 3.93 4.76
N LEU A 90 -7.22 3.89 6.02
CA LEU A 90 -8.64 3.94 6.39
C LEU A 90 -9.25 5.32 6.23
N GLY A 91 -8.42 6.35 6.29
CA GLY A 91 -8.83 7.73 6.17
C GLY A 91 -7.81 8.70 6.73
N VAL A 92 -8.28 9.89 7.06
CA VAL A 92 -7.44 11.01 7.46
C VAL A 92 -7.85 11.55 8.83
N PHE A 93 -6.88 12.08 9.57
CA PHE A 93 -7.16 12.80 10.80
C PHE A 93 -6.61 14.22 10.77
N ILE A 94 -7.11 15.03 11.68
CA ILE A 94 -6.58 16.34 11.94
C ILE A 94 -6.75 16.70 13.43
N VAL A 95 -5.71 17.27 13.99
CA VAL A 95 -5.68 17.80 15.35
C VAL A 95 -5.60 19.31 15.27
N THR A 96 -6.48 20.02 15.99
CA THR A 96 -6.52 21.49 16.02
C THR A 96 -6.46 21.99 17.45
N THR A 97 -6.07 23.26 17.64
CA THR A 97 -6.11 23.91 18.96
C THR A 97 -7.51 24.29 19.40
N LEU A 98 -8.35 24.71 18.47
CA LEU A 98 -9.71 25.19 18.72
C LEU A 98 -10.75 24.31 18.02
N GLU A 99 -11.97 24.30 18.53
CA GLU A 99 -13.09 23.70 17.82
C GLU A 99 -13.36 24.49 16.54
N MET A 100 -13.40 23.79 15.42
CA MET A 100 -13.61 24.41 14.12
C MET A 100 -15.03 24.10 13.60
N GLY A 101 -15.60 25.06 12.88
CA GLY A 101 -16.95 24.96 12.33
C GLY A 101 -17.09 24.04 11.12
N ASN A 102 -18.23 24.16 10.43
CA ASN A 102 -18.61 23.29 9.31
C ASN A 102 -17.67 23.37 8.08
N GLU A 103 -16.95 24.48 7.89
CA GLU A 103 -15.99 24.64 6.78
C GLU A 103 -14.91 23.57 6.81
N PHE A 104 -14.53 23.14 8.01
CA PHE A 104 -13.55 22.13 8.26
C PHE A 104 -13.94 20.72 7.76
N GLN A 105 -15.22 20.39 7.87
CA GLN A 105 -15.71 19.10 7.38
C GLN A 105 -15.59 18.97 5.86
N ASN A 106 -15.78 20.08 5.14
CA ASN A 106 -15.62 20.12 3.71
C ASN A 106 -14.15 19.90 3.30
N THR A 107 -13.22 20.48 4.03
CA THR A 107 -11.78 20.29 3.79
C THR A 107 -11.37 18.83 4.05
N LEU A 108 -11.77 18.23 5.16
CA LEU A 108 -11.51 16.81 5.41
C LEU A 108 -12.17 15.89 4.37
N ARG A 109 -13.39 16.24 3.93
CA ARG A 109 -14.05 15.52 2.87
C ARG A 109 -13.23 15.56 1.58
N ARG A 110 -12.81 16.75 1.13
CA ARG A 110 -11.96 16.89 -0.08
C ARG A 110 -10.69 16.09 0.06
N LEU A 111 -10.01 16.17 1.21
CA LEU A 111 -8.78 15.44 1.47
C LEU A 111 -8.95 13.93 1.36
N VAL A 112 -9.94 13.33 2.02
CA VAL A 112 -10.15 11.89 1.99
C VAL A 112 -10.50 11.39 0.58
N PHE A 113 -11.26 12.16 -0.20
CA PHE A 113 -11.55 11.83 -1.60
C PHE A 113 -10.32 11.98 -2.50
N ALA A 114 -9.49 13.00 -2.29
CA ALA A 114 -8.25 13.19 -3.03
C ALA A 114 -7.26 12.04 -2.78
N VAL A 115 -7.07 11.67 -1.51
CA VAL A 115 -6.24 10.53 -1.10
C VAL A 115 -6.72 9.25 -1.77
N GLU A 116 -8.00 8.91 -1.64
CA GLU A 116 -8.52 7.67 -2.22
C GLU A 116 -8.44 7.64 -3.75
N LYS A 117 -8.70 8.76 -4.41
CA LYS A 117 -8.57 8.89 -5.87
C LYS A 117 -7.14 8.63 -6.33
N SER A 118 -6.15 9.13 -5.60
CA SER A 118 -4.74 8.90 -5.91
C SER A 118 -4.34 7.45 -5.70
N LEU A 119 -4.68 6.87 -4.56
CA LEU A 119 -4.40 5.47 -4.25
C LEU A 119 -5.01 4.52 -5.28
N ASN A 120 -6.26 4.73 -5.68
CA ASN A 120 -6.94 3.91 -6.68
C ASN A 120 -6.28 3.97 -8.06
N LYS A 121 -5.70 5.11 -8.45
CA LYS A 121 -5.00 5.26 -9.73
C LYS A 121 -3.75 4.38 -9.83
N LYS A 122 -3.09 4.11 -8.70
CA LYS A 122 -1.85 3.32 -8.64
C LYS A 122 -2.10 1.81 -8.53
N ARG A 123 -3.22 1.37 -7.99
CA ARG A 123 -3.55 -0.04 -7.76
C ARG A 123 -3.69 -0.84 -9.07
N LEU A 124 -3.26 -2.11 -9.04
CA LEU A 124 -3.50 -3.09 -10.10
C LEU A 124 -4.81 -3.88 -9.92
N TRP A 125 -5.51 -3.67 -8.82
CA TRP A 125 -6.75 -4.33 -8.46
C TRP A 125 -7.86 -3.31 -8.19
N ASN A 126 -9.11 -3.73 -8.42
CA ASN A 126 -10.29 -2.91 -8.17
C ASN A 126 -11.00 -3.37 -6.91
N PHE A 127 -11.70 -2.46 -6.26
CA PHE A 127 -12.65 -2.84 -5.20
C PHE A 127 -13.75 -3.72 -5.76
N THR A 128 -14.10 -4.78 -5.03
CA THR A 128 -15.30 -5.57 -5.29
C THR A 128 -16.51 -4.87 -4.66
N GLU A 129 -17.72 -5.21 -5.11
CA GLU A 129 -18.96 -4.66 -4.56
C GLU A 129 -19.15 -5.01 -3.07
N GLU A 130 -18.55 -6.11 -2.61
CA GLU A 130 -18.60 -6.55 -1.21
C GLU A 130 -17.64 -5.77 -0.29
N GLU A 131 -16.69 -5.05 -0.86
CA GLU A 131 -15.69 -4.34 -0.07
C GLU A 131 -16.24 -3.04 0.50
N VAL A 132 -15.70 -2.67 1.67
CA VAL A 132 -16.10 -1.47 2.38
C VAL A 132 -15.61 -0.23 1.66
N SER A 133 -16.55 0.56 1.15
CA SER A 133 -16.27 1.84 0.48
C SER A 133 -16.20 3.04 1.43
N GLU A 134 -16.53 2.85 2.71
CA GLU A 134 -16.55 3.94 3.68
C GLU A 134 -15.14 4.24 4.19
N ARG A 135 -14.76 5.53 4.22
CA ARG A 135 -13.49 6.05 4.75
C ARG A 135 -13.74 7.03 5.86
N VAL A 136 -12.84 7.02 6.87
CA VAL A 136 -12.98 7.83 8.07
C VAL A 136 -12.32 9.20 7.94
N THR A 137 -12.96 10.18 8.53
CA THR A 137 -12.36 11.47 8.86
C THR A 137 -12.45 11.68 10.37
N LEU A 138 -11.33 11.98 11.00
CA LEU A 138 -11.23 12.18 12.44
C LEU A 138 -10.76 13.60 12.75
N HIS A 139 -11.52 14.33 13.52
CA HIS A 139 -11.12 15.63 14.05
C HIS A 139 -10.96 15.54 15.57
N ILE A 140 -9.83 16.01 16.08
CA ILE A 140 -9.52 16.08 17.50
C ILE A 140 -9.22 17.54 17.86
N CYS A 141 -9.94 18.07 18.82
CA CYS A 141 -9.63 19.35 19.43
C CYS A 141 -8.69 19.13 20.62
N SER A 142 -7.46 19.63 20.55
CA SER A 142 -6.46 19.43 21.60
C SER A 142 -6.79 20.14 22.90
N SER A 143 -7.52 21.27 22.87
CA SER A 143 -7.93 22.03 24.06
C SER A 143 -9.12 21.38 24.79
N THR A 144 -10.16 20.99 24.08
CA THR A 144 -11.38 20.42 24.67
C THR A 144 -11.38 18.89 24.73
N LYS A 145 -10.38 18.23 24.11
CA LYS A 145 -10.28 16.77 23.94
C LYS A 145 -11.48 16.16 23.21
N LYS A 146 -12.28 16.98 22.56
CA LYS A 146 -13.43 16.52 21.79
C LYS A 146 -12.99 15.81 20.52
N ILE A 147 -13.55 14.63 20.28
CA ILE A 147 -13.31 13.80 19.10
C ILE A 147 -14.57 13.80 18.25
N LEU A 148 -14.43 14.10 16.97
CA LEU A 148 -15.48 14.02 15.97
C LEU A 148 -15.08 13.02 14.90
N CYS A 149 -15.73 11.86 14.88
CA CYS A 149 -15.50 10.80 13.92
C CYS A 149 -16.66 10.74 12.92
N ARG A 150 -16.35 10.75 11.63
CA ARG A 150 -17.32 10.67 10.55
C ARG A 150 -16.82 9.77 9.43
N THR A 151 -17.74 9.24 8.62
CA THR A 151 -17.44 8.45 7.44
C THR A 151 -18.04 9.06 6.18
N TYR A 152 -17.37 8.80 5.07
CA TYR A 152 -17.84 9.12 3.72
C TYR A 152 -17.73 7.88 2.85
N ASP A 153 -18.72 7.65 2.01
CA ASP A 153 -18.68 6.64 0.98
C ASP A 153 -17.89 7.19 -0.22
N ILE A 154 -16.74 6.59 -0.50
CA ILE A 154 -15.84 7.06 -1.56
C ILE A 154 -16.34 6.72 -2.98
N HIS A 155 -17.28 5.79 -3.11
CA HIS A 155 -17.91 5.48 -4.39
C HIS A 155 -19.00 6.48 -4.76
N ASP A 156 -19.55 7.20 -3.78
CA ASP A 156 -20.51 8.27 -4.00
C ASP A 156 -19.87 9.66 -3.85
N PRO A 157 -19.55 10.35 -4.95
CA PRO A 157 -18.98 11.72 -4.88
C PRO A 157 -19.89 12.74 -4.17
N LYS A 158 -21.18 12.42 -4.02
CA LYS A 158 -22.16 13.26 -3.31
C LYS A 158 -22.37 12.79 -1.87
N SER A 159 -21.64 11.79 -1.41
CA SER A 159 -21.75 11.26 -0.05
C SER A 159 -21.70 12.36 1.00
N SER A 160 -22.65 12.32 1.92
CA SER A 160 -22.69 13.17 3.11
C SER A 160 -21.98 12.52 4.28
N ALA A 161 -21.48 13.35 5.20
CA ALA A 161 -20.83 12.89 6.42
C ALA A 161 -21.80 12.08 7.29
N LYS A 162 -21.50 10.80 7.53
CA LYS A 162 -22.25 9.95 8.47
C LYS A 162 -21.50 9.90 9.81
N PRO A 163 -22.18 10.01 10.96
CA PRO A 163 -21.55 9.82 12.25
C PRO A 163 -20.98 8.40 12.37
N ALA A 164 -19.81 8.28 13.01
CA ALA A 164 -19.17 6.99 13.30
C ALA A 164 -18.68 6.93 14.74
N ASP A 165 -18.62 5.73 15.29
CA ASP A 165 -18.13 5.47 16.63
C ASP A 165 -16.62 5.28 16.64
N TRP A 166 -15.94 5.94 17.58
CA TRP A 166 -14.50 5.82 17.83
C TRP A 166 -14.29 5.20 19.20
N LYS A 167 -13.81 3.94 19.25
CA LYS A 167 -13.73 3.14 20.48
C LYS A 167 -12.33 2.60 20.68
N TYR A 168 -11.73 2.90 21.81
CA TYR A 168 -10.44 2.34 22.21
C TYR A 168 -10.60 0.91 22.72
N GLN A 169 -9.65 0.05 22.37
CA GLN A 169 -9.61 -1.34 22.80
C GLN A 169 -8.17 -1.73 23.12
N ASN A 170 -7.98 -2.26 24.35
CA ASN A 170 -6.71 -2.81 24.78
C ASN A 170 -6.44 -4.15 24.09
N GLY A 171 -5.17 -4.45 23.83
CA GLY A 171 -4.76 -5.72 23.22
C GLY A 171 -5.07 -5.88 21.74
N LEU A 172 -5.51 -4.83 21.05
CA LEU A 172 -5.74 -4.85 19.61
C LEU A 172 -4.47 -5.22 18.83
N SER A 173 -3.32 -4.77 19.30
CA SER A 173 -2.01 -5.03 18.70
C SER A 173 -1.63 -6.50 18.66
N ALA A 174 -2.12 -7.32 19.60
CA ALA A 174 -1.85 -8.77 19.70
C ALA A 174 -2.89 -9.63 18.93
N SER A 175 -3.91 -9.02 18.34
CA SER A 175 -5.07 -9.71 17.76
C SER A 175 -4.93 -9.89 16.24
N TRP A 176 -3.73 -10.11 15.71
CA TRP A 176 -3.48 -10.23 14.28
C TRP A 176 -2.95 -11.61 13.91
N LEU A 177 -3.45 -12.12 12.79
CA LEU A 177 -2.99 -13.35 12.17
C LEU A 177 -2.11 -12.97 10.98
N SER A 178 -0.94 -13.58 10.86
CA SER A 178 -0.05 -13.39 9.71
C SER A 178 -0.26 -14.46 8.65
N LEU A 179 -0.13 -14.05 7.40
CA LEU A 179 -0.16 -14.92 6.24
C LEU A 179 1.13 -14.68 5.46
N GLU A 180 1.79 -15.75 5.05
CA GLU A 180 3.04 -15.68 4.30
C GLU A 180 2.93 -16.47 3.00
N CYS A 181 3.45 -15.91 1.92
CA CYS A 181 3.46 -16.54 0.61
C CYS A 181 4.75 -16.19 -0.14
N THR A 182 5.31 -17.16 -0.85
CA THR A 182 6.38 -16.89 -1.83
C THR A 182 5.82 -17.15 -3.23
N VAL A 183 5.87 -16.13 -4.09
CA VAL A 183 5.40 -16.22 -5.47
C VAL A 183 6.57 -16.13 -6.43
N TYR A 184 6.67 -17.10 -7.33
CA TYR A 184 7.64 -17.07 -8.41
C TYR A 184 7.08 -16.29 -9.58
N ILE A 185 7.82 -15.28 -10.02
CA ILE A 185 7.43 -14.37 -11.08
C ILE A 185 8.22 -14.68 -12.33
N ASN A 186 7.52 -14.82 -13.44
CA ASN A 186 8.10 -14.93 -14.78
C ASN A 186 7.13 -14.29 -15.78
N ILE A 187 7.20 -12.96 -15.86
CA ILE A 187 6.27 -12.15 -16.66
C ILE A 187 7.05 -11.64 -17.87
N HIS A 188 6.51 -11.89 -19.06
CA HIS A 188 7.02 -11.37 -20.32
C HIS A 188 6.03 -10.35 -20.90
N ILE A 189 6.50 -9.12 -21.10
CA ILE A 189 5.71 -8.00 -21.60
C ILE A 189 6.30 -7.56 -22.94
N PRO A 190 5.67 -7.89 -24.08
CA PRO A 190 6.11 -7.41 -25.37
C PRO A 190 5.79 -5.92 -25.51
N LEU A 191 6.75 -5.14 -26.03
CA LEU A 191 6.59 -3.72 -26.34
C LEU A 191 6.19 -3.60 -27.81
N SER A 192 4.99 -3.09 -28.07
CA SER A 192 4.48 -2.92 -29.43
C SER A 192 5.22 -1.79 -30.16
N ALA A 193 5.68 -2.05 -31.40
CA ALA A 193 6.31 -1.03 -32.24
C ALA A 193 5.36 0.09 -32.65
N THR A 194 4.04 -0.15 -32.62
CA THR A 194 3.03 0.83 -33.02
C THR A 194 2.63 1.80 -31.91
N SER A 195 2.96 1.50 -30.66
CA SER A 195 2.64 2.35 -29.49
C SER A 195 3.80 3.26 -29.09
N VAL A 196 4.36 3.97 -30.06
CA VAL A 196 5.50 4.90 -29.88
C VAL A 196 5.25 5.99 -28.83
N SER A 197 4.00 6.22 -28.44
CA SER A 197 3.62 7.24 -27.42
C SER A 197 3.55 6.72 -25.99
N TYR A 198 3.78 5.42 -25.74
CA TYR A 198 3.70 4.87 -24.40
C TYR A 198 5.07 4.78 -23.75
N THR A 199 5.19 5.38 -22.56
CA THR A 199 6.38 5.22 -21.72
C THR A 199 6.56 3.75 -21.32
N LEU A 200 7.79 3.37 -20.98
CA LEU A 200 8.12 2.04 -20.47
C LEU A 200 7.23 1.67 -19.27
N GLU A 201 7.04 2.60 -18.35
CA GLU A 201 6.16 2.48 -17.18
C GLU A 201 4.73 2.08 -17.59
N LYS A 202 4.12 2.80 -18.53
CA LYS A 202 2.75 2.52 -18.98
C LYS A 202 2.62 1.15 -19.64
N ASN A 203 3.62 0.75 -20.46
CA ASN A 203 3.65 -0.57 -21.07
C ASN A 203 3.78 -1.67 -20.01
N THR A 204 4.65 -1.49 -19.01
CA THR A 204 4.82 -2.42 -17.90
C THR A 204 3.53 -2.53 -17.08
N LYS A 205 2.90 -1.42 -16.73
CA LYS A 205 1.64 -1.41 -16.01
C LYS A 205 0.54 -2.18 -16.76
N ASN A 206 0.42 -2.01 -18.07
CA ASN A 206 -0.53 -2.76 -18.90
C ASN A 206 -0.21 -4.27 -18.94
N GLY A 207 1.07 -4.63 -18.93
CA GLY A 207 1.52 -6.03 -18.86
C GLY A 207 1.22 -6.66 -17.50
N LEU A 208 1.49 -5.92 -16.42
CA LEU A 208 1.17 -6.33 -15.05
C LEU A 208 -0.35 -6.51 -14.84
N ALA A 209 -1.17 -5.68 -15.45
CA ALA A 209 -2.64 -5.83 -15.37
C ALA A 209 -3.14 -7.17 -15.94
N ARG A 210 -2.45 -7.74 -16.93
CA ARG A 210 -2.74 -9.09 -17.45
C ARG A 210 -2.33 -10.18 -16.47
N TRP A 211 -1.15 -10.05 -15.88
CA TRP A 211 -0.68 -10.95 -14.84
C TRP A 211 -1.54 -10.88 -13.58
N ALA A 212 -2.00 -9.68 -13.19
CA ALA A 212 -2.89 -9.47 -12.06
C ALA A 212 -4.15 -10.35 -12.15
N LYS A 213 -4.75 -10.48 -13.35
CA LYS A 213 -5.90 -11.37 -13.54
C LYS A 213 -5.61 -12.84 -13.26
N GLN A 214 -4.37 -13.30 -13.48
CA GLN A 214 -3.97 -14.67 -13.14
C GLN A 214 -3.89 -14.85 -11.62
N ILE A 215 -3.39 -13.85 -10.90
CA ILE A 215 -3.34 -13.85 -9.43
C ILE A 215 -4.75 -13.77 -8.85
N GLU A 216 -5.61 -12.90 -9.38
CA GLU A 216 -6.99 -12.76 -8.93
C GLU A 216 -7.80 -14.05 -9.10
N ASN A 217 -7.60 -14.77 -10.20
CA ASN A 217 -8.28 -16.02 -10.52
C ASN A 217 -7.53 -17.29 -10.04
N GLY A 218 -6.42 -17.13 -9.32
CA GLY A 218 -5.63 -18.23 -8.78
C GLY A 218 -6.36 -19.00 -7.69
N VAL A 219 -5.98 -20.27 -7.52
CA VAL A 219 -6.43 -21.10 -6.42
C VAL A 219 -5.48 -20.93 -5.24
N TYR A 220 -6.01 -20.59 -4.08
CA TYR A 220 -5.23 -20.34 -2.86
C TYR A 220 -5.35 -21.52 -1.90
N LEU A 221 -4.20 -22.07 -1.50
CA LEU A 221 -4.12 -23.09 -0.47
C LEU A 221 -3.63 -22.42 0.82
N ILE A 222 -4.35 -22.66 1.91
CA ILE A 222 -3.96 -22.20 3.26
C ILE A 222 -3.51 -23.42 4.05
N ASN A 223 -2.25 -23.43 4.48
CA ASN A 223 -1.61 -24.59 5.12
C ASN A 223 -1.75 -25.87 4.27
N GLY A 224 -1.57 -25.73 2.95
CA GLY A 224 -1.62 -26.82 1.98
C GLY A 224 -3.02 -27.32 1.62
N GLN A 225 -4.09 -26.65 2.07
CA GLN A 225 -5.47 -27.04 1.82
C GLN A 225 -6.25 -25.93 1.11
N VAL A 226 -7.07 -26.31 0.14
CA VAL A 226 -8.13 -25.45 -0.40
C VAL A 226 -9.28 -25.46 0.60
N LYS A 227 -9.68 -24.29 1.06
CA LYS A 227 -10.79 -24.10 2.00
C LYS A 227 -11.91 -23.32 1.31
N ASP A 228 -13.14 -23.55 1.76
CA ASP A 228 -14.28 -22.76 1.33
C ASP A 228 -14.10 -21.30 1.78
N GLU A 229 -14.37 -20.35 0.90
CA GLU A 229 -14.14 -18.93 1.11
C GLU A 229 -14.98 -18.33 2.24
N ASP A 230 -16.14 -18.89 2.52
CA ASP A 230 -17.06 -18.43 3.57
C ASP A 230 -16.83 -19.06 4.95
N CYS A 231 -15.97 -20.09 5.05
CA CYS A 231 -15.57 -20.67 6.33
C CYS A 231 -14.73 -19.71 7.17
N GLU A 232 -14.80 -19.85 8.50
CA GLU A 232 -13.88 -19.13 9.41
C GLU A 232 -12.45 -19.65 9.22
N LEU A 233 -11.48 -18.76 9.08
CA LEU A 233 -10.07 -19.10 8.86
C LEU A 233 -9.50 -19.99 9.97
N LEU A 234 -9.95 -19.79 11.22
CA LEU A 234 -9.53 -20.52 12.42
C LEU A 234 -10.35 -21.80 12.66
N GLU A 235 -11.32 -22.14 11.81
CA GLU A 235 -12.12 -23.33 11.97
C GLU A 235 -11.25 -24.60 11.89
N GLY A 236 -11.48 -25.53 12.82
CA GLY A 236 -10.73 -26.78 12.90
C GLY A 236 -9.38 -26.70 13.64
N GLN A 237 -8.91 -25.53 14.06
CA GLN A 237 -7.78 -25.42 14.94
C GLN A 237 -8.21 -25.76 16.38
N LYS A 238 -7.62 -26.82 16.97
CA LYS A 238 -7.87 -27.18 18.37
C LYS A 238 -7.48 -26.01 19.25
N LYS A 239 -8.43 -25.47 20.00
CA LYS A 239 -8.12 -24.54 21.10
C LYS A 239 -7.17 -25.26 22.03
N SER A 240 -5.91 -24.86 22.05
CA SER A 240 -4.91 -25.34 22.99
C SER A 240 -5.47 -25.16 24.40
N SER A 241 -5.57 -26.29 25.13
CA SER A 241 -6.13 -26.33 26.48
C SER A 241 -5.44 -25.35 27.40
N ARG A 242 -6.26 -24.64 28.19
CA ARG A 242 -5.96 -23.80 29.37
C ARG A 242 -4.54 -23.99 29.90
N GLY A 243 -3.70 -22.95 29.82
CA GLY A 243 -2.53 -22.91 30.67
C GLY A 243 -1.30 -22.13 30.24
N ASN A 244 -1.30 -21.35 29.15
CA ASN A 244 -0.24 -20.36 28.92
C ASN A 244 -0.73 -19.25 28.02
N THR A 245 -0.80 -18.04 28.55
CA THR A 245 -1.08 -16.79 27.84
C THR A 245 0.13 -16.29 27.05
N GLN A 246 0.81 -17.18 26.32
CA GLN A 246 1.67 -16.74 25.23
C GLN A 246 0.76 -16.58 24.00
N ALA A 247 0.70 -15.36 23.49
CA ALA A 247 0.08 -15.07 22.20
C ALA A 247 0.73 -16.01 21.16
N THR A 248 0.01 -17.06 20.78
CA THR A 248 0.46 -17.95 19.71
C THR A 248 0.36 -17.09 18.44
N ASN A 249 1.52 -16.66 17.93
CA ASN A 249 1.63 -16.06 16.61
C ASN A 249 1.13 -17.10 15.59
N HIS A 250 -0.15 -17.01 15.21
CA HIS A 250 -0.70 -17.87 14.19
C HIS A 250 -0.25 -17.33 12.82
N SER A 251 0.80 -17.94 12.28
CA SER A 251 1.22 -17.74 10.89
C SER A 251 0.62 -18.84 10.02
N PHE A 252 0.13 -18.46 8.85
CA PHE A 252 -0.44 -19.35 7.84
C PHE A 252 0.44 -19.36 6.60
N ASP A 253 0.86 -20.55 6.17
CA ASP A 253 1.49 -20.74 4.86
C ASP A 253 0.43 -20.65 3.77
N VAL A 254 0.62 -19.74 2.82
CA VAL A 254 -0.28 -19.56 1.68
C VAL A 254 0.46 -19.90 0.39
N ARG A 255 -0.16 -20.71 -0.45
CA ARG A 255 0.35 -21.03 -1.79
C ARG A 255 -0.68 -20.65 -2.83
N VAL A 256 -0.22 -20.02 -3.90
CA VAL A 256 -1.10 -19.67 -5.04
C VAL A 256 -0.77 -20.54 -6.24
N LEU A 257 -1.79 -21.14 -6.82
CA LEU A 257 -1.73 -21.87 -8.08
C LEU A 257 -2.42 -21.03 -9.15
N THR A 258 -1.65 -20.56 -10.10
CA THR A 258 -2.18 -19.79 -11.23
C THR A 258 -2.29 -20.66 -12.47
N GLN A 259 -3.39 -20.51 -13.20
CA GLN A 259 -3.55 -21.09 -14.51
C GLN A 259 -3.20 -20.06 -15.59
N LEU A 260 -2.53 -20.49 -16.64
CA LEU A 260 -2.52 -19.72 -17.88
C LEU A 260 -3.99 -19.70 -18.36
N VAL A 261 -4.61 -18.51 -18.30
CA VAL A 261 -5.97 -18.33 -18.81
C VAL A 261 -5.92 -18.46 -20.33
N LEU A 262 -6.07 -19.68 -20.80
CA LEU A 262 -6.48 -19.94 -22.16
C LEU A 262 -7.97 -19.62 -22.19
N ASN A 263 -8.34 -18.48 -22.76
CA ASN A 263 -9.73 -18.18 -23.07
C ASN A 263 -10.21 -19.24 -24.05
N SER A 264 -10.85 -20.30 -23.52
CA SER A 264 -11.39 -21.39 -24.32
C SER A 264 -12.59 -20.97 -25.16
N ASP A 265 -13.21 -19.84 -24.88
CA ASP A 265 -14.48 -19.42 -25.47
C ASP A 265 -14.37 -18.61 -26.76
N HIS A 266 -13.19 -18.10 -27.09
CA HIS A 266 -12.95 -17.48 -28.38
C HIS A 266 -11.71 -18.09 -29.02
N ARG A 267 -11.85 -18.70 -30.19
CA ARG A 267 -10.73 -18.90 -31.11
C ARG A 267 -10.13 -17.53 -31.37
N SER A 268 -9.19 -17.12 -30.52
CA SER A 268 -8.42 -15.91 -30.79
C SER A 268 -7.64 -16.19 -32.06
N THR A 269 -7.98 -15.50 -33.13
CA THR A 269 -7.08 -15.36 -34.26
C THR A 269 -5.84 -14.69 -33.70
N ALA A 270 -4.75 -15.46 -33.60
CA ALA A 270 -3.47 -14.92 -33.18
C ALA A 270 -3.10 -13.78 -34.15
N THR A 271 -3.12 -12.56 -33.66
CA THR A 271 -2.62 -11.42 -34.44
C THR A 271 -1.13 -11.31 -34.24
N VAL A 272 -0.36 -11.39 -35.30
CA VAL A 272 1.06 -11.12 -35.26
C VAL A 272 1.27 -9.62 -35.07
N GLN A 273 1.90 -9.25 -33.94
CA GLN A 273 2.29 -7.87 -33.66
C GLN A 273 3.79 -7.72 -33.82
N ILE A 274 4.23 -6.66 -34.47
CA ILE A 274 5.64 -6.29 -34.51
C ILE A 274 5.99 -5.66 -33.17
N CYS A 275 6.94 -6.26 -32.47
CA CYS A 275 7.43 -5.77 -31.18
C CYS A 275 8.78 -5.07 -31.38
N SER A 276 8.97 -3.92 -30.74
CA SER A 276 10.24 -3.19 -30.67
C SER A 276 11.17 -3.73 -29.59
N GLY A 277 10.64 -4.54 -28.67
CA GLY A 277 11.40 -5.14 -27.58
C GLY A 277 10.48 -5.84 -26.59
N SER A 278 11.02 -6.18 -25.42
CA SER A 278 10.24 -6.77 -24.32
C SER A 278 10.81 -6.42 -22.96
N VAL A 279 9.93 -6.37 -21.97
CA VAL A 279 10.28 -6.33 -20.55
C VAL A 279 10.05 -7.70 -19.95
N ASN A 280 11.04 -8.23 -19.24
CA ASN A 280 10.96 -9.53 -18.59
C ASN A 280 11.18 -9.35 -17.09
N LEU A 281 10.18 -9.71 -16.28
CA LEU A 281 10.26 -9.72 -14.83
C LEU A 281 10.41 -11.17 -14.37
N LYS A 282 11.50 -11.46 -13.65
CA LYS A 282 11.78 -12.81 -13.14
C LYS A 282 12.28 -12.75 -11.72
N GLY A 283 11.83 -13.68 -10.90
CA GLY A 283 12.30 -13.80 -9.53
C GLY A 283 11.31 -14.43 -8.60
N ALA A 284 11.63 -14.43 -7.32
CA ALA A 284 10.73 -14.81 -6.23
C ALA A 284 10.41 -13.59 -5.38
N VAL A 285 9.16 -13.44 -4.97
CA VAL A 285 8.68 -12.35 -4.12
C VAL A 285 8.10 -12.95 -2.84
N LYS A 286 8.64 -12.56 -1.70
CA LYS A 286 8.05 -12.85 -0.39
C LYS A 286 6.92 -11.86 -0.11
N CYS A 287 5.74 -12.40 0.10
CA CYS A 287 4.53 -11.65 0.41
C CYS A 287 4.07 -11.93 1.83
N ARG A 288 3.59 -10.90 2.51
CA ARG A 288 3.10 -10.98 3.89
C ARG A 288 1.81 -10.18 4.01
N ALA A 289 0.79 -10.80 4.58
CA ALA A 289 -0.49 -10.15 4.79
C ALA A 289 -0.99 -10.38 6.21
N TYR A 290 -1.91 -9.52 6.66
CA TYR A 290 -2.47 -9.60 8.01
C TYR A 290 -3.98 -9.52 7.96
N VAL A 291 -4.62 -10.33 8.84
CA VAL A 291 -6.05 -10.24 9.10
C VAL A 291 -6.31 -10.23 10.60
N HIS A 292 -7.26 -9.42 11.04
CA HIS A 292 -7.63 -9.36 12.44
C HIS A 292 -8.31 -10.65 12.87
N SER A 293 -7.99 -11.18 14.06
CA SER A 293 -8.41 -12.50 14.57
C SER A 293 -9.91 -12.62 14.90
N ASN A 294 -10.67 -11.53 14.82
CA ASN A 294 -12.10 -11.55 15.13
C ASN A 294 -12.91 -12.18 14.00
N LYS A 295 -12.96 -13.52 14.00
CA LYS A 295 -13.70 -14.34 13.04
C LYS A 295 -13.44 -13.99 11.57
N PRO A 296 -12.15 -13.92 11.15
CA PRO A 296 -11.86 -13.70 9.74
C PRO A 296 -12.31 -14.90 8.93
N LYS A 297 -12.85 -14.64 7.76
CA LYS A 297 -13.18 -15.67 6.78
C LYS A 297 -11.95 -16.00 5.93
N VAL A 298 -11.97 -17.15 5.30
CA VAL A 298 -10.94 -17.57 4.33
C VAL A 298 -10.83 -16.55 3.20
N LYS A 299 -11.94 -16.02 2.70
CA LYS A 299 -11.95 -14.97 1.67
C LYS A 299 -11.22 -13.70 2.08
N ASP A 300 -11.31 -13.28 3.35
CA ASP A 300 -10.60 -12.08 3.85
C ASP A 300 -9.08 -12.31 3.79
N ALA A 301 -8.63 -13.50 4.18
CA ALA A 301 -7.21 -13.88 4.12
C ALA A 301 -6.69 -13.99 2.68
N VAL A 302 -7.45 -14.63 1.80
CA VAL A 302 -7.12 -14.76 0.38
C VAL A 302 -7.05 -13.38 -0.28
N GLN A 303 -8.01 -12.51 0.00
CA GLN A 303 -8.03 -11.16 -0.56
C GLN A 303 -6.86 -10.31 -0.05
N ALA A 304 -6.53 -10.41 1.24
CA ALA A 304 -5.37 -9.73 1.80
C ALA A 304 -4.08 -10.18 1.10
N MET A 305 -3.89 -11.48 0.89
CA MET A 305 -2.73 -12.02 0.20
C MET A 305 -2.67 -11.63 -1.28
N LYS A 306 -3.80 -11.67 -2.00
CA LYS A 306 -3.88 -11.20 -3.40
C LYS A 306 -3.38 -9.76 -3.53
N ARG A 307 -3.83 -8.89 -2.65
CA ARG A 307 -3.43 -7.47 -2.64
C ARG A 307 -1.93 -7.31 -2.37
N ASP A 308 -1.39 -8.05 -1.40
CA ASP A 308 0.04 -7.98 -1.11
C ASP A 308 0.91 -8.42 -2.29
N ILE A 309 0.52 -9.51 -2.96
CA ILE A 309 1.23 -10.01 -4.16
C ILE A 309 1.23 -8.94 -5.26
N LEU A 310 0.07 -8.37 -5.56
CA LEU A 310 -0.09 -7.41 -6.64
C LEU A 310 0.62 -6.08 -6.34
N ASN A 311 0.44 -5.55 -5.13
CA ASN A 311 1.07 -4.30 -4.71
C ASN A 311 2.59 -4.44 -4.69
N THR A 312 3.14 -5.50 -4.08
CA THR A 312 4.60 -5.68 -3.97
C THR A 312 5.28 -5.68 -5.34
N VAL A 313 4.70 -6.32 -6.34
CA VAL A 313 5.29 -6.33 -7.69
C VAL A 313 5.13 -4.98 -8.37
N ALA A 314 3.96 -4.36 -8.24
CA ALA A 314 3.68 -3.05 -8.83
C ALA A 314 4.58 -1.97 -8.24
N ASP A 315 4.66 -1.91 -6.91
CA ASP A 315 5.43 -0.89 -6.18
C ASP A 315 6.94 -1.01 -6.49
N ARG A 316 7.49 -2.23 -6.50
CA ARG A 316 8.90 -2.46 -6.86
C ARG A 316 9.23 -2.00 -8.29
N CYS A 317 8.32 -2.19 -9.23
CA CYS A 317 8.49 -1.70 -10.59
C CYS A 317 8.38 -0.17 -10.66
N GLU A 318 7.42 0.42 -9.94
CA GLU A 318 7.22 1.87 -9.90
C GLU A 318 8.45 2.57 -9.30
N ILE A 319 8.95 2.08 -8.16
CA ILE A 319 10.15 2.61 -7.49
C ILE A 319 11.38 2.52 -8.41
N LEU A 320 11.57 1.38 -9.11
CA LEU A 320 12.66 1.28 -10.06
C LEU A 320 12.53 2.30 -11.20
N PHE A 321 11.32 2.55 -11.72
CA PHE A 321 11.14 3.55 -12.78
C PHE A 321 11.37 4.97 -12.26
N GLU A 322 10.98 5.28 -11.04
CA GLU A 322 11.28 6.56 -10.38
C GLU A 322 12.80 6.75 -10.26
N ASP A 323 13.53 5.72 -9.83
CA ASP A 323 15.00 5.73 -9.73
C ASP A 323 15.68 5.94 -11.08
N LEU A 324 15.25 5.20 -12.11
CA LEU A 324 15.81 5.31 -13.48
C LEU A 324 15.58 6.70 -14.08
N VAL A 325 14.48 7.38 -13.76
CA VAL A 325 14.21 8.74 -14.22
C VAL A 325 15.08 9.76 -13.50
N LEU A 326 15.33 9.58 -12.20
CA LEU A 326 16.12 10.51 -11.39
C LEU A 326 17.62 10.43 -11.72
N ASN A 327 18.13 9.24 -12.01
CA ASN A 327 19.57 9.02 -12.19
C ASN A 327 20.07 9.28 -13.60
N GLU A 328 19.23 9.81 -14.53
CA GLU A 328 19.60 10.13 -15.92
C GLU A 328 20.72 9.22 -16.44
N ILE A 329 20.42 7.93 -16.64
CA ILE A 329 21.45 6.99 -17.12
C ILE A 329 21.88 7.44 -18.51
N PRO A 330 23.15 7.85 -18.71
CA PRO A 330 23.60 8.28 -20.01
C PRO A 330 23.45 7.11 -20.99
N GLU A 331 22.82 7.37 -22.13
CA GLU A 331 22.60 6.38 -23.20
C GLU A 331 23.92 5.68 -23.55
N LYS A 332 24.13 4.46 -23.03
CA LYS A 332 25.16 3.57 -23.57
C LYS A 332 24.64 3.01 -24.88
N LYS A 333 25.34 3.33 -25.95
CA LYS A 333 25.02 2.96 -27.35
C LYS A 333 25.14 1.48 -27.67
N ASP A 334 25.19 0.56 -26.74
CA ASP A 334 25.35 -0.86 -27.04
C ASP A 334 24.03 -1.59 -26.80
N SER A 335 23.59 -2.31 -27.82
CA SER A 335 22.37 -3.13 -27.91
C SER A 335 22.36 -4.35 -26.97
N GLU A 336 23.06 -4.29 -25.87
CA GLU A 336 23.07 -5.33 -24.85
C GLU A 336 21.85 -5.21 -23.93
N LYS A 337 21.33 -6.36 -23.55
CA LYS A 337 20.22 -6.47 -22.60
C LYS A 337 20.60 -5.77 -21.31
N GLU A 338 19.85 -4.75 -20.96
CA GLU A 338 20.03 -4.03 -19.72
C GLU A 338 19.34 -4.77 -18.58
N PHE A 339 20.07 -5.04 -17.51
CA PHE A 339 19.59 -5.77 -16.34
C PHE A 339 19.51 -4.81 -15.17
N HIS A 340 18.30 -4.67 -14.60
CA HIS A 340 18.08 -3.93 -13.37
C HIS A 340 17.62 -4.86 -12.28
N ILE A 341 18.08 -4.64 -11.07
CA ILE A 341 17.66 -5.36 -9.88
C ILE A 341 16.53 -4.56 -9.21
N LEU A 342 15.39 -5.20 -8.99
CA LEU A 342 14.29 -4.60 -8.25
C LEU A 342 14.70 -4.42 -6.78
N PRO A 343 14.23 -3.35 -6.11
CA PRO A 343 14.54 -3.14 -4.71
C PRO A 343 14.02 -4.28 -3.84
N HIS A 344 14.78 -4.65 -2.80
CA HIS A 344 14.40 -5.67 -1.83
C HIS A 344 13.36 -5.12 -0.86
N ARG A 345 12.45 -5.97 -0.41
CA ARG A 345 11.46 -5.61 0.60
C ARG A 345 12.07 -5.74 2.00
N VAL A 346 11.91 -4.72 2.82
CA VAL A 346 12.35 -4.68 4.22
C VAL A 346 11.13 -4.55 5.12
N PHE A 347 11.10 -5.30 6.20
CA PHE A 347 9.99 -5.26 7.16
C PHE A 347 10.44 -4.67 8.50
N VAL A 348 9.52 -3.99 9.18
CA VAL A 348 9.71 -3.42 10.50
C VAL A 348 8.46 -3.62 11.35
N PRO A 349 8.58 -4.05 12.62
CA PRO A 349 7.40 -4.26 13.49
C PRO A 349 6.79 -2.91 13.90
N ILE A 350 5.46 -2.87 13.96
CA ILE A 350 4.75 -1.81 14.67
C ILE A 350 4.95 -2.04 16.17
N LEU A 351 5.34 -1.00 16.89
CA LEU A 351 5.61 -1.07 18.33
C LEU A 351 4.45 -1.74 19.10
N GLY A 352 4.75 -2.83 19.79
CA GLY A 352 3.77 -3.59 20.56
C GLY A 352 2.79 -4.42 19.74
N SER A 353 3.04 -4.64 18.44
CA SER A 353 2.19 -5.46 17.56
C SER A 353 2.99 -6.57 16.89
N ALA A 354 2.29 -7.65 16.51
CA ALA A 354 2.83 -8.68 15.62
C ALA A 354 2.78 -8.25 14.13
N VAL A 355 2.17 -7.12 13.83
CA VAL A 355 2.07 -6.58 12.48
C VAL A 355 3.37 -5.87 12.13
N MET A 356 3.89 -6.18 10.95
CA MET A 356 5.07 -5.51 10.40
C MET A 356 4.64 -4.65 9.22
N LEU A 357 5.22 -3.47 9.10
CA LEU A 357 5.15 -2.63 7.91
C LEU A 357 6.33 -2.94 7.00
N CYS A 358 6.34 -2.44 5.79
CA CYS A 358 7.43 -2.71 4.86
C CYS A 358 7.89 -1.45 4.15
N ASP A 359 9.11 -1.52 3.64
CA ASP A 359 9.69 -0.56 2.72
C ASP A 359 10.53 -1.29 1.69
N TYR A 360 11.13 -0.57 0.77
CA TYR A 360 11.92 -1.12 -0.32
C TYR A 360 13.33 -0.54 -0.30
N LYS A 361 14.34 -1.41 -0.47
CA LYS A 361 15.74 -1.08 -0.36
C LYS A 361 16.49 -1.50 -1.63
N PHE A 362 17.19 -0.57 -2.27
CA PHE A 362 18.21 -0.91 -3.27
C PHE A 362 19.48 -1.46 -2.62
N GLY A 363 20.31 -2.14 -3.41
CA GLY A 363 21.51 -2.80 -2.89
C GLY A 363 22.54 -1.87 -2.28
N ASP A 364 22.62 -0.64 -2.75
CA ASP A 364 23.54 0.43 -2.36
C ASP A 364 23.05 1.30 -1.19
N GLU A 365 21.75 1.26 -0.87
CA GLU A 365 21.22 1.99 0.28
C GLU A 365 21.65 1.36 1.61
N SER A 366 21.88 2.19 2.62
CA SER A 366 22.22 1.76 3.98
C SER A 366 20.97 1.39 4.80
N ALA A 367 21.17 0.70 5.93
CA ALA A 367 20.07 0.43 6.88
C ALA A 367 19.60 1.72 7.58
N GLU A 368 20.51 2.67 7.76
CA GLU A 368 20.23 3.99 8.33
C GLU A 368 19.27 4.79 7.45
N GLU A 369 19.51 4.84 6.14
CA GLU A 369 18.64 5.53 5.19
C GLU A 369 17.22 4.95 5.19
N ILE A 370 17.10 3.63 5.22
CA ILE A 370 15.80 2.94 5.29
C ILE A 370 15.10 3.26 6.62
N ARG A 371 15.82 3.20 7.75
CA ARG A 371 15.26 3.58 9.06
C ARG A 371 14.76 5.02 9.06
N ASP A 372 15.55 5.95 8.52
CA ASP A 372 15.21 7.37 8.51
C ASP A 372 13.98 7.63 7.63
N HIS A 373 13.85 6.94 6.50
CA HIS A 373 12.65 6.99 5.67
C HIS A 373 11.41 6.43 6.38
N PHE A 374 11.53 5.31 7.12
CA PHE A 374 10.44 4.83 7.96
C PHE A 374 10.02 5.85 9.02
N ILE A 375 10.98 6.50 9.70
CA ILE A 375 10.71 7.51 10.73
C ILE A 375 10.02 8.73 10.10
N GLU A 376 10.47 9.18 8.95
CA GLU A 376 9.88 10.31 8.23
C GLU A 376 8.43 10.03 7.82
N MET A 377 8.17 8.88 7.21
CA MET A 377 6.85 8.54 6.67
C MET A 377 5.85 8.14 7.75
N LEU A 378 6.31 7.47 8.82
CA LEU A 378 5.42 6.92 9.84
C LEU A 378 5.37 7.72 11.14
N ASP A 379 6.26 8.70 11.32
CA ASP A 379 6.41 9.51 12.56
C ASP A 379 6.57 8.63 13.83
N HIS A 380 7.25 7.48 13.68
CA HIS A 380 7.49 6.51 14.74
C HIS A 380 8.97 6.13 14.81
N MET A 381 9.49 6.06 16.04
CA MET A 381 10.88 5.66 16.25
C MET A 381 11.07 4.16 15.95
N ILE A 382 12.06 3.85 15.13
CA ILE A 382 12.42 2.50 14.70
C ILE A 382 13.89 2.28 14.98
N GLN A 383 14.24 1.08 15.45
CA GLN A 383 15.64 0.68 15.64
C GLN A 383 16.14 -0.08 14.43
N ILE A 384 17.42 0.04 14.11
CA ILE A 384 18.02 -0.66 12.96
C ILE A 384 17.96 -2.17 13.16
N GLU A 385 18.09 -2.64 14.41
CA GLU A 385 18.04 -4.05 14.79
C GLU A 385 16.67 -4.69 14.55
N ASP A 386 15.62 -3.88 14.41
CA ASP A 386 14.26 -4.34 14.12
C ASP A 386 13.99 -4.52 12.62
N LEU A 387 14.93 -4.10 11.74
CA LEU A 387 14.79 -4.23 10.29
C LEU A 387 15.01 -5.69 9.86
N GLU A 388 13.99 -6.30 9.27
CA GLU A 388 14.04 -7.63 8.66
C GLU A 388 14.09 -7.51 7.14
N ILE A 389 15.25 -7.77 6.53
CA ILE A 389 15.35 -7.85 5.08
C ILE A 389 14.71 -9.16 4.63
N ALA A 390 13.74 -9.11 3.72
CA ALA A 390 13.17 -10.30 3.14
C ALA A 390 14.26 -11.06 2.37
N GLU A 391 14.81 -12.13 2.97
CA GLU A 391 15.71 -13.02 2.25
C GLU A 391 14.95 -13.62 1.07
N GLU A 392 15.24 -13.15 -0.12
CA GLU A 392 14.80 -13.77 -1.34
C GLU A 392 15.64 -15.04 -1.53
N VAL A 393 14.97 -16.18 -1.61
CA VAL A 393 15.64 -17.47 -1.85
C VAL A 393 16.60 -17.30 -3.01
N ASN A 394 17.85 -17.67 -2.82
CA ASN A 394 19.04 -17.45 -3.69
C ASN A 394 18.97 -18.14 -5.07
N THR A 395 17.88 -18.03 -5.77
CA THR A 395 17.80 -18.23 -7.21
C THR A 395 17.65 -16.84 -7.80
N GLY A 396 18.75 -16.26 -8.25
CA GLY A 396 18.92 -14.87 -8.65
C GLY A 396 17.65 -14.19 -9.10
N VAL A 397 17.14 -13.28 -8.24
CA VAL A 397 16.10 -12.35 -8.64
C VAL A 397 16.74 -11.38 -9.62
N ILE A 398 16.72 -11.75 -10.85
CA ILE A 398 17.14 -10.89 -11.96
C ILE A 398 15.84 -10.39 -12.57
N ALA A 399 15.40 -9.20 -12.19
CA ALA A 399 14.48 -8.46 -13.03
C ALA A 399 15.29 -8.00 -14.24
N ALA A 400 15.25 -8.80 -15.28
CA ALA A 400 15.87 -8.43 -16.55
C ALA A 400 14.88 -7.53 -17.29
N PHE A 401 15.11 -6.24 -17.28
CA PHE A 401 14.51 -5.33 -18.23
C PHE A 401 15.38 -5.33 -19.48
N ALA A 402 14.97 -6.04 -20.52
CA ALA A 402 15.52 -5.80 -21.84
C ALA A 402 14.78 -4.59 -22.41
N VAL A 403 15.32 -3.40 -22.19
CA VAL A 403 14.73 -2.17 -22.72
C VAL A 403 15.22 -1.99 -24.15
N ALA A 404 14.45 -2.43 -25.11
CA ALA A 404 14.62 -2.00 -26.50
C ALA A 404 13.98 -0.60 -26.75
N ALA A 405 13.64 0.13 -25.70
CA ALA A 405 13.06 1.48 -25.83
C ALA A 405 14.08 2.51 -26.38
N LEU A 406 15.36 2.24 -26.31
CA LEU A 406 16.41 3.10 -26.91
C LEU A 406 16.38 3.10 -28.44
N ALA A 407 15.90 2.04 -29.08
CA ALA A 407 15.76 2.03 -30.53
C ALA A 407 14.67 2.97 -31.06
N ALA A 408 13.65 3.27 -30.27
CA ALA A 408 12.59 4.18 -30.68
C ALA A 408 13.03 5.67 -30.61
N GLY A 409 13.92 6.02 -29.68
CA GLY A 409 14.49 7.38 -29.60
C GLY A 409 15.44 7.69 -30.77
N ILE A 410 16.20 6.71 -31.21
CA ILE A 410 17.15 6.87 -32.33
C ILE A 410 16.41 7.00 -33.67
N SER A 411 15.27 6.34 -33.85
CA SER A 411 14.46 6.48 -35.06
C SER A 411 13.88 7.88 -35.24
N PHE A 412 13.63 8.60 -34.16
CA PHE A 412 13.12 9.99 -34.27
C PHE A 412 14.17 11.00 -34.73
N HIS A 413 15.45 10.72 -34.48
CA HIS A 413 16.52 11.63 -34.93
C HIS A 413 16.95 11.40 -36.39
N TYR A 414 16.65 10.23 -36.96
CA TYR A 414 17.02 9.91 -38.36
C TYR A 414 15.95 10.29 -39.39
N PHE A 415 14.75 10.66 -38.98
CA PHE A 415 13.66 11.06 -39.87
C PHE A 415 13.31 12.56 -39.81
N SER A 416 14.16 13.38 -39.17
CA SER A 416 13.97 14.84 -39.10
C SER A 416 15.03 15.63 -39.88
N ASP A 417 15.75 14.99 -40.82
CA ASP A 417 16.58 15.68 -41.83
C ASP A 417 16.00 15.52 -43.25
#